data_b40ab953636c7683574cb181eeb04125
#
_entry.id   b40ab953636c7683574cb181eeb04125
#
_cell.length_a   1.000
_cell.length_b   1.000
_cell.length_c   1.000
_cell.angle_alpha   90.00
_cell.angle_beta   90.00
_cell.angle_gamma   90.00
#
_symmetry.space_group_name_H-M   'P 1'
#
loop_
_entity.id
_entity.type
_entity.pdbx_description
1 polymer ?
#
loop_
_entity_poly.entity_id
_entity_poly.type
_entity_poly.pdbx_seq_one_letter_code
_entity_poly.pdbx_strand_id
1 'polypeptide(L)'
;MPSLVMDVLGNESADRLWIFTDGGLSFGFDNGWDGRKLTEKGLSQLYAMSDIGNDKFQVAGVPELNNLLIGFDADKDGQYTLEFALSDHFAKGAVYLHDLQSGAKHRITNSTSYSFDAKRGDSGARFRLSYGCDENVDDSHVVSTNGREIIILNQDALDCTVTLFTIEGKLLRRLKVLAGHREVMKVQTGGAYIVHLQNAFTNDVHKVLVEY
;
A
#
# COMPACT_ATOMS: atom_id res chain seq x y z
N MET A 1 -7.40 9.89 -16.74
CA MET A 1 -6.19 9.61 -15.95
C MET A 1 -6.62 9.31 -14.53
N PRO A 2 -6.15 8.20 -13.94
CA PRO A 2 -6.43 7.91 -12.54
C PRO A 2 -5.87 9.00 -11.62
N SER A 3 -6.63 9.42 -10.62
CA SER A 3 -6.22 10.49 -9.69
C SER A 3 -6.72 10.25 -8.28
N LEU A 4 -5.93 10.71 -7.33
CA LEU A 4 -6.24 10.81 -5.91
C LEU A 4 -5.93 12.23 -5.45
N VAL A 5 -6.90 12.86 -4.79
CA VAL A 5 -6.70 14.13 -4.09
C VAL A 5 -6.74 13.85 -2.60
N MET A 6 -5.81 14.45 -1.87
CA MET A 6 -5.75 14.39 -0.41
C MET A 6 -5.81 15.82 0.13
N ASP A 7 -6.79 16.12 0.95
CA ASP A 7 -6.91 17.37 1.69
C ASP A 7 -6.52 17.13 3.15
N VAL A 8 -5.69 17.97 3.71
CA VAL A 8 -5.43 18.01 5.15
C VAL A 8 -6.07 19.26 5.75
N LEU A 9 -6.81 19.07 6.83
CA LEU A 9 -7.51 20.10 7.56
C LEU A 9 -7.11 20.04 9.04
N GLY A 10 -6.87 21.17 9.65
CA GLY A 10 -6.60 21.26 11.10
C GLY A 10 -5.88 22.55 11.49
N ASN A 11 -6.09 22.97 12.73
CA ASN A 11 -5.41 24.14 13.32
C ASN A 11 -5.47 25.41 12.45
N GLU A 12 -6.63 25.73 11.92
CA GLU A 12 -6.87 26.90 11.07
C GLU A 12 -6.07 26.91 9.75
N SER A 13 -5.53 25.75 9.37
CA SER A 13 -4.86 25.56 8.09
C SER A 13 -5.49 24.44 7.28
N ALA A 14 -5.39 24.57 5.97
CA ALA A 14 -5.79 23.54 5.01
C ALA A 14 -4.75 23.48 3.91
N ASP A 15 -4.48 22.30 3.43
CA ASP A 15 -3.59 22.09 2.29
C ASP A 15 -4.06 20.91 1.44
N ARG A 16 -3.66 20.89 0.17
CA ARG A 16 -4.12 19.90 -0.80
C ARG A 16 -2.95 19.33 -1.58
N LEU A 17 -2.96 18.02 -1.74
CA LEU A 17 -2.06 17.26 -2.59
C LEU A 17 -2.85 16.60 -3.73
N TRP A 18 -2.36 16.77 -4.96
CA TRP A 18 -2.88 16.12 -6.16
C TRP A 18 -1.93 15.03 -6.61
N ILE A 19 -2.45 13.82 -6.83
CA ILE A 19 -1.68 12.67 -7.31
C ILE A 19 -2.35 12.14 -8.58
N PHE A 20 -1.57 11.98 -9.63
CA PHE A 20 -1.99 11.38 -10.90
C PHE A 20 -1.12 10.16 -11.20
N THR A 21 -1.68 9.12 -11.78
CA THR A 21 -0.91 7.94 -12.14
C THR A 21 -0.91 7.69 -13.64
N ASP A 22 0.28 7.44 -14.18
CA ASP A 22 0.50 6.99 -15.54
C ASP A 22 1.80 6.18 -15.61
N GLY A 23 1.77 4.98 -16.19
CA GLY A 23 2.92 4.08 -16.25
C GLY A 23 4.13 4.61 -17.04
N GLY A 24 3.99 5.74 -17.71
CA GLY A 24 5.09 6.43 -18.38
C GLY A 24 5.82 7.47 -17.52
N LEU A 25 5.33 7.72 -16.30
CA LEU A 25 5.91 8.67 -15.34
C LEU A 25 6.92 7.98 -14.40
N SER A 26 7.63 8.78 -13.60
CA SER A 26 8.59 8.31 -12.60
C SER A 26 8.18 8.74 -11.19
N PHE A 27 8.91 8.31 -10.16
CA PHE A 27 8.78 8.88 -8.81
C PHE A 27 9.69 10.11 -8.61
N GLY A 28 10.45 10.51 -9.63
CA GLY A 28 11.24 11.73 -9.68
C GLY A 28 10.43 12.91 -10.22
N PHE A 29 11.12 13.96 -10.66
CA PHE A 29 10.48 15.12 -11.26
C PHE A 29 10.22 14.92 -12.76
N ASP A 30 8.95 14.85 -13.15
CA ASP A 30 8.51 14.77 -14.55
C ASP A 30 7.98 16.12 -15.02
N ASN A 31 8.73 16.75 -15.94
CA ASN A 31 8.38 18.07 -16.44
C ASN A 31 7.02 18.08 -17.17
N GLY A 32 6.18 19.03 -16.80
CA GLY A 32 4.81 19.14 -17.33
C GLY A 32 3.76 18.33 -16.58
N TRP A 33 4.17 17.47 -15.62
CA TRP A 33 3.30 16.65 -14.78
C TRP A 33 3.40 17.01 -13.30
N ASP A 34 4.59 17.38 -12.83
CA ASP A 34 4.83 17.66 -11.43
C ASP A 34 4.84 19.15 -11.11
N GLY A 35 4.23 19.48 -10.00
CA GLY A 35 4.28 20.81 -9.39
C GLY A 35 5.00 20.74 -8.05
N ARG A 36 6.17 21.41 -7.95
CA ARG A 36 6.90 21.49 -6.68
C ARG A 36 6.08 22.20 -5.62
N LYS A 37 6.16 21.72 -4.39
CA LYS A 37 5.54 22.33 -3.24
C LYS A 37 6.16 23.70 -2.93
N LEU A 38 5.33 24.73 -2.91
CA LEU A 38 5.71 26.02 -2.37
C LEU A 38 5.50 25.99 -0.87
N THR A 39 6.60 26.04 -0.13
CA THR A 39 6.56 26.01 1.34
C THR A 39 6.29 27.40 1.88
N GLU A 40 5.30 27.52 2.77
CA GLU A 40 4.95 28.75 3.46
C GLU A 40 5.09 28.56 4.97
N LYS A 41 5.71 29.52 5.65
CA LYS A 41 5.86 29.50 7.11
C LYS A 41 4.53 29.78 7.78
N GLY A 42 4.23 29.06 8.86
CA GLY A 42 3.02 29.24 9.64
C GLY A 42 1.82 28.44 9.12
N LEU A 43 2.02 27.59 8.11
CA LEU A 43 1.03 26.68 7.60
C LEU A 43 1.51 25.23 7.65
N SER A 44 0.64 24.35 8.08
CA SER A 44 0.89 22.91 7.96
C SER A 44 0.73 22.46 6.51
N GLN A 45 1.60 21.56 6.04
CA GLN A 45 1.74 21.26 4.63
C GLN A 45 1.76 19.77 4.36
N LEU A 46 1.03 19.37 3.32
CA LEU A 46 0.96 18.01 2.80
C LEU A 46 1.62 17.96 1.42
N TYR A 47 2.44 16.92 1.15
CA TYR A 47 3.14 16.81 -0.12
C TYR A 47 3.52 15.35 -0.43
N ALA A 48 3.64 15.01 -1.72
CA ALA A 48 4.30 13.78 -2.13
C ALA A 48 5.82 13.96 -2.11
N MET A 49 6.53 12.89 -1.78
CA MET A 49 8.00 12.88 -1.71
C MET A 49 8.58 12.18 -2.92
N SER A 50 9.61 12.76 -3.50
CA SER A 50 10.43 12.09 -4.51
C SER A 50 11.22 10.95 -3.88
N ASP A 51 11.45 9.88 -4.63
CA ASP A 51 12.38 8.80 -4.28
C ASP A 51 13.85 9.19 -4.55
N ILE A 52 14.06 10.23 -5.35
CA ILE A 52 15.38 10.76 -5.71
C ILE A 52 15.49 12.21 -5.22
N GLY A 53 16.34 12.42 -4.23
CA GLY A 53 16.53 13.76 -3.65
C GLY A 53 15.51 14.10 -2.57
N ASN A 54 15.34 15.40 -2.32
CA ASN A 54 14.46 15.94 -1.28
C ASN A 54 13.31 16.76 -1.89
N ASP A 55 12.94 16.50 -3.15
CA ASP A 55 11.86 17.24 -3.79
C ASP A 55 10.52 16.90 -3.11
N LYS A 56 9.74 17.96 -2.87
CA LYS A 56 8.38 17.90 -2.36
C LYS A 56 7.44 18.33 -3.47
N PHE A 57 6.40 17.57 -3.71
CA PHE A 57 5.43 17.87 -4.77
C PHE A 57 4.05 18.16 -4.20
N GLN A 58 3.43 19.24 -4.70
CA GLN A 58 2.03 19.55 -4.46
C GLN A 58 1.13 18.89 -5.51
N VAL A 59 1.65 18.72 -6.72
CA VAL A 59 1.09 17.93 -7.79
C VAL A 59 2.13 16.87 -8.13
N ALA A 60 1.78 15.60 -7.99
CA ALA A 60 2.68 14.48 -8.25
C ALA A 60 2.11 13.59 -9.35
N GLY A 61 2.82 13.50 -10.48
CA GLY A 61 2.63 12.49 -11.48
C GLY A 61 3.51 11.28 -11.16
N VAL A 62 2.93 10.11 -10.91
CA VAL A 62 3.71 8.93 -10.50
C VAL A 62 3.33 7.72 -11.34
N PRO A 63 4.21 6.71 -11.49
CA PRO A 63 3.87 5.51 -12.26
C PRO A 63 2.71 4.72 -11.65
N GLU A 64 2.63 4.70 -10.32
CA GLU A 64 1.63 3.98 -9.53
C GLU A 64 1.52 4.56 -8.11
N LEU A 65 0.48 4.19 -7.35
CA LEU A 65 0.34 4.63 -5.96
C LEU A 65 1.21 3.85 -4.97
N ASN A 66 1.67 2.66 -5.34
CA ASN A 66 2.34 1.76 -4.43
C ASN A 66 3.68 2.33 -3.95
N ASN A 67 3.86 2.32 -2.63
CA ASN A 67 5.02 2.87 -1.93
C ASN A 67 5.24 4.38 -2.05
N LEU A 68 4.30 5.12 -2.65
CA LEU A 68 4.39 6.57 -2.68
C LEU A 68 4.39 7.10 -1.24
N LEU A 69 5.45 7.81 -0.89
CA LEU A 69 5.57 8.45 0.41
C LEU A 69 4.92 9.83 0.40
N ILE A 70 4.11 10.08 1.42
CA ILE A 70 3.45 11.37 1.65
C ILE A 70 4.06 11.97 2.89
N GLY A 71 4.60 13.18 2.73
CA GLY A 71 5.14 13.97 3.81
C GLY A 71 4.11 14.91 4.40
N PHE A 72 4.28 15.21 5.68
CA PHE A 72 3.49 16.20 6.39
C PHE A 72 4.39 17.04 7.29
N ASP A 73 4.32 18.36 7.10
CA ASP A 73 5.03 19.33 7.95
C ASP A 73 4.00 20.04 8.84
N ALA A 74 4.08 19.86 10.16
CA ALA A 74 3.18 20.46 11.11
C ALA A 74 3.71 21.81 11.62
N ASP A 75 2.90 22.89 11.50
CA ASP A 75 3.23 24.19 12.08
C ASP A 75 2.79 24.33 13.54
N LYS A 76 1.73 23.64 13.94
CA LYS A 76 1.16 23.66 15.30
C LYS A 76 0.94 22.25 15.83
N ASP A 77 0.97 22.10 17.17
CA ASP A 77 0.51 20.87 17.83
C ASP A 77 -0.98 20.72 17.67
N GLY A 78 -1.44 19.50 17.47
CA GLY A 78 -2.86 19.18 17.50
C GLY A 78 -3.29 18.10 16.52
N GLN A 79 -4.60 17.95 16.40
CA GLN A 79 -5.22 16.97 15.54
C GLN A 79 -5.45 17.55 14.14
N TYR A 80 -5.13 16.74 13.15
CA TYR A 80 -5.36 16.99 11.73
C TYR A 80 -6.22 15.88 11.14
N THR A 81 -6.97 16.21 10.09
CA THR A 81 -7.82 15.24 9.39
C THR A 81 -7.50 15.26 7.90
N LEU A 82 -7.27 14.07 7.35
CA LEU A 82 -7.18 13.86 5.91
C LEU A 82 -8.55 13.51 5.36
N GLU A 83 -8.91 14.16 4.25
CA GLU A 83 -10.05 13.82 3.41
C GLU A 83 -9.55 13.40 2.04
N PHE A 84 -10.33 12.57 1.33
CA PHE A 84 -9.88 11.94 0.10
C PHE A 84 -10.91 12.07 -1.01
N ALA A 85 -10.44 12.31 -2.24
CA ALA A 85 -11.25 12.21 -3.44
C ALA A 85 -10.54 11.31 -4.46
N LEU A 86 -11.16 10.18 -4.78
CA LEU A 86 -10.64 9.15 -5.69
C LEU A 86 -11.41 9.21 -7.01
N SER A 87 -10.67 9.12 -8.13
CA SER A 87 -11.29 8.84 -9.43
C SER A 87 -11.90 7.44 -9.48
N ASP A 88 -12.81 7.20 -10.42
CA ASP A 88 -13.51 5.92 -10.59
C ASP A 88 -12.54 4.72 -10.72
N HIS A 89 -11.35 4.95 -11.26
CA HIS A 89 -10.32 3.91 -11.37
C HIS A 89 -9.90 3.39 -9.99
N PHE A 90 -9.58 4.30 -9.08
CA PHE A 90 -9.17 3.94 -7.72
C PHE A 90 -10.35 3.56 -6.83
N ALA A 91 -11.54 4.07 -7.11
CA ALA A 91 -12.75 3.70 -6.35
C ALA A 91 -13.17 2.23 -6.55
N LYS A 92 -12.73 1.58 -7.65
CA LYS A 92 -12.99 0.16 -7.94
C LYS A 92 -12.02 -0.80 -7.27
N GLY A 93 -10.88 -0.30 -6.79
CA GLY A 93 -9.89 -1.06 -6.06
C GLY A 93 -9.83 -0.63 -4.60
N ALA A 94 -8.84 -1.13 -3.88
CA ALA A 94 -8.59 -0.76 -2.51
C ALA A 94 -7.35 0.14 -2.43
N VAL A 95 -7.53 1.39 -2.02
CA VAL A 95 -6.43 2.30 -1.69
C VAL A 95 -6.27 2.35 -0.18
N TYR A 96 -5.05 2.19 0.30
CA TYR A 96 -4.75 2.24 1.72
C TYR A 96 -3.74 3.33 2.03
N LEU A 97 -3.99 4.00 3.14
CA LEU A 97 -3.08 4.91 3.81
C LEU A 97 -2.42 4.17 4.98
N HIS A 98 -1.11 4.07 4.98
CA HIS A 98 -0.34 3.56 6.11
C HIS A 98 0.26 4.76 6.85
N ASP A 99 -0.12 4.97 8.08
CA ASP A 99 0.51 5.95 8.96
C ASP A 99 1.79 5.34 9.54
N LEU A 100 2.93 5.88 9.14
CA LEU A 100 4.24 5.35 9.50
C LEU A 100 4.61 5.63 10.96
N GLN A 101 3.94 6.58 11.62
CA GLN A 101 4.18 6.91 13.01
C GLN A 101 3.34 6.05 13.96
N SER A 102 2.06 5.87 13.67
CA SER A 102 1.15 5.06 14.51
C SER A 102 1.17 3.57 14.14
N GLY A 103 1.64 3.23 12.93
CA GLY A 103 1.53 1.88 12.36
C GLY A 103 0.11 1.52 11.86
N ALA A 104 -0.83 2.46 11.93
CA ALA A 104 -2.20 2.23 11.47
C ALA A 104 -2.28 2.10 9.94
N LYS A 105 -3.13 1.19 9.48
CA LYS A 105 -3.52 1.04 8.09
C LYS A 105 -4.99 1.40 7.95
N HIS A 106 -5.30 2.30 7.04
CA HIS A 106 -6.64 2.82 6.83
C HIS A 106 -7.03 2.75 5.36
N ARG A 107 -8.15 2.08 5.05
CA ARG A 107 -8.71 2.08 3.70
C ARG A 107 -9.33 3.42 3.40
N ILE A 108 -8.93 4.03 2.29
CA ILE A 108 -9.44 5.32 1.86
C ILE A 108 -10.46 5.18 0.73
N THR A 109 -11.54 5.94 0.84
CA THR A 109 -12.62 6.05 -0.14
C THR A 109 -13.07 7.50 -0.21
N ASN A 110 -13.96 7.85 -1.13
CA ASN A 110 -14.56 9.19 -1.22
C ASN A 110 -15.43 9.59 -0.01
N SER A 111 -15.69 8.68 0.92
CA SER A 111 -16.52 8.91 2.10
C SER A 111 -15.79 8.68 3.42
N THR A 112 -14.51 8.35 3.40
CA THR A 112 -13.70 8.16 4.59
C THR A 112 -12.82 9.37 4.86
N SER A 113 -12.48 9.57 6.13
CA SER A 113 -11.46 10.51 6.59
C SER A 113 -10.53 9.82 7.56
N TYR A 114 -9.32 10.33 7.74
CA TYR A 114 -8.35 9.83 8.68
C TYR A 114 -7.83 10.95 9.57
N SER A 115 -8.03 10.85 10.89
CA SER A 115 -7.54 11.83 11.86
C SER A 115 -6.27 11.33 12.53
N PHE A 116 -5.31 12.22 12.72
CA PHE A 116 -4.02 11.94 13.35
C PHE A 116 -3.53 13.15 14.16
N ASP A 117 -2.72 12.87 15.15
CA ASP A 117 -2.06 13.92 15.93
C ASP A 117 -0.67 14.22 15.35
N ALA A 118 -0.29 15.49 15.38
CA ALA A 118 1.04 15.92 15.02
C ALA A 118 1.53 17.01 15.97
N LYS A 119 2.84 17.16 16.09
CA LYS A 119 3.50 18.19 16.89
C LYS A 119 4.17 19.20 15.98
N ARG A 120 4.21 20.43 16.43
CA ARG A 120 4.95 21.49 15.75
C ARG A 120 6.38 21.06 15.49
N GLY A 121 6.80 21.14 14.23
CA GLY A 121 8.12 20.74 13.78
C GLY A 121 8.21 19.27 13.31
N ASP A 122 7.14 18.47 13.45
CA ASP A 122 7.07 17.19 12.76
C ASP A 122 7.16 17.46 11.27
N SER A 123 8.05 16.73 10.59
CA SER A 123 8.26 16.88 9.14
C SER A 123 8.76 15.58 8.52
N GLY A 124 8.65 15.51 7.20
CA GLY A 124 9.11 14.35 6.42
C GLY A 124 8.03 13.31 6.20
N ALA A 125 8.44 12.10 5.88
CA ALA A 125 7.53 11.01 5.55
C ALA A 125 6.62 10.65 6.73
N ARG A 126 5.33 10.90 6.57
CA ARG A 126 4.32 10.57 7.57
C ARG A 126 3.47 9.38 7.14
N PHE A 127 3.14 9.32 5.85
CA PHE A 127 2.27 8.29 5.32
C PHE A 127 2.89 7.58 4.13
N ARG A 128 2.36 6.40 3.85
CA ARG A 128 2.63 5.65 2.63
C ARG A 128 1.31 5.22 2.01
N LEU A 129 1.20 5.35 0.70
CA LEU A 129 0.06 4.82 -0.04
C LEU A 129 0.36 3.41 -0.54
N SER A 130 -0.70 2.60 -0.62
CA SER A 130 -0.71 1.36 -1.37
C SER A 130 -2.05 1.18 -2.09
N TYR A 131 -2.02 0.47 -3.22
CA TYR A 131 -3.18 0.16 -4.05
C TYR A 131 -3.19 -1.33 -4.37
N GLY A 132 -4.30 -1.99 -4.10
CA GLY A 132 -4.44 -3.43 -4.31
C GLY A 132 -5.89 -3.87 -4.26
N CYS A 133 -6.11 -5.17 -4.21
CA CYS A 133 -7.42 -5.74 -3.93
C CYS A 133 -7.77 -5.55 -2.45
N ASP A 134 -9.06 -5.53 -2.17
CA ASP A 134 -9.59 -5.25 -0.84
C ASP A 134 -9.12 -6.29 0.19
N GLU A 135 -8.28 -5.89 1.15
CA GLU A 135 -7.79 -6.76 2.22
C GLU A 135 -8.85 -7.08 3.30
N ASN A 136 -10.08 -6.60 3.15
CA ASN A 136 -11.21 -7.00 4.00
C ASN A 136 -11.88 -8.30 3.56
N VAL A 137 -11.42 -8.90 2.46
CA VAL A 137 -11.59 -10.32 2.23
C VAL A 137 -10.33 -10.97 2.77
N ASP A 138 -10.44 -11.75 3.79
CA ASP A 138 -9.41 -12.60 4.40
C ASP A 138 -8.85 -13.65 3.40
N ASP A 139 -8.89 -13.32 2.10
CA ASP A 139 -8.73 -14.18 0.94
C ASP A 139 -7.98 -13.56 -0.24
N SER A 140 -7.03 -12.63 -0.04
CA SER A 140 -6.13 -12.23 -1.14
C SER A 140 -5.31 -13.42 -1.67
N HIS A 141 -5.14 -14.43 -0.80
CA HIS A 141 -4.54 -15.70 -1.13
C HIS A 141 -5.35 -16.83 -0.49
N VAL A 142 -6.04 -17.59 -1.30
CA VAL A 142 -6.71 -18.82 -0.82
C VAL A 142 -5.70 -19.97 -0.88
N VAL A 143 -5.39 -20.52 0.28
CA VAL A 143 -4.57 -21.72 0.40
C VAL A 143 -5.44 -22.86 0.91
N SER A 144 -5.59 -23.89 0.10
CA SER A 144 -6.40 -25.07 0.41
C SER A 144 -5.61 -26.34 0.10
N THR A 145 -6.09 -27.47 0.59
CA THR A 145 -5.50 -28.79 0.34
C THR A 145 -6.52 -29.72 -0.31
N ASN A 146 -6.03 -30.58 -1.20
CA ASN A 146 -6.82 -31.67 -1.78
C ASN A 146 -5.92 -32.91 -1.90
N GLY A 147 -6.10 -33.89 -1.00
CA GLY A 147 -5.19 -35.01 -0.87
C GLY A 147 -3.75 -34.51 -0.64
N ARG A 148 -2.82 -34.88 -1.51
CA ARG A 148 -1.40 -34.48 -1.44
C ARG A 148 -1.08 -33.20 -2.24
N GLU A 149 -2.07 -32.41 -2.55
CA GLU A 149 -1.91 -31.15 -3.28
C GLU A 149 -2.22 -29.98 -2.38
N ILE A 150 -1.33 -28.99 -2.40
CA ILE A 150 -1.54 -27.67 -1.81
C ILE A 150 -1.91 -26.75 -2.98
N ILE A 151 -3.10 -26.20 -2.93
CA ILE A 151 -3.66 -25.33 -3.96
C ILE A 151 -3.54 -23.91 -3.49
N ILE A 152 -2.92 -23.07 -4.29
CA ILE A 152 -2.74 -21.64 -4.02
C ILE A 152 -3.47 -20.87 -5.11
N LEU A 153 -4.41 -20.03 -4.73
CA LEU A 153 -5.05 -19.07 -5.60
C LEU A 153 -4.62 -17.68 -5.19
N ASN A 154 -3.87 -17.01 -6.05
CA ASN A 154 -3.50 -15.61 -5.88
C ASN A 154 -4.62 -14.75 -6.47
N GLN A 155 -5.47 -14.19 -5.63
CA GLN A 155 -6.55 -13.27 -6.04
C GLN A 155 -6.10 -11.81 -6.00
N ASP A 156 -4.84 -11.55 -5.58
CA ASP A 156 -4.27 -10.22 -5.59
C ASP A 156 -4.03 -9.72 -7.03
N ALA A 157 -4.00 -8.40 -7.19
CA ALA A 157 -3.63 -7.73 -8.44
C ALA A 157 -2.12 -7.82 -8.73
N LEU A 158 -1.31 -8.30 -7.77
CA LEU A 158 0.13 -8.43 -7.87
C LEU A 158 0.58 -9.89 -7.83
N ASP A 159 1.67 -10.15 -8.53
CA ASP A 159 2.37 -11.42 -8.42
C ASP A 159 2.89 -11.64 -7.01
N CYS A 160 2.76 -12.85 -6.48
CA CYS A 160 3.31 -13.21 -5.18
C CYS A 160 4.39 -14.29 -5.29
N THR A 161 5.34 -14.24 -4.38
CA THR A 161 6.30 -15.32 -4.14
C THR A 161 5.73 -16.25 -3.09
N VAL A 162 5.56 -17.51 -3.45
CA VAL A 162 5.09 -18.55 -2.55
C VAL A 162 6.26 -19.41 -2.13
N THR A 163 6.42 -19.59 -0.83
CA THR A 163 7.47 -20.43 -0.24
C THR A 163 6.83 -21.49 0.65
N LEU A 164 7.11 -22.75 0.38
CA LEU A 164 6.62 -23.89 1.13
C LEU A 164 7.68 -24.41 2.08
N PHE A 165 7.31 -24.58 3.35
CA PHE A 165 8.18 -25.16 4.39
C PHE A 165 7.52 -26.37 5.03
N THR A 166 8.34 -27.28 5.59
CA THR A 166 7.86 -28.24 6.59
C THR A 166 7.54 -27.50 7.90
N ILE A 167 6.84 -28.17 8.82
CA ILE A 167 6.54 -27.59 10.14
C ILE A 167 7.83 -27.30 10.96
N GLU A 168 8.92 -28.00 10.67
CA GLU A 168 10.24 -27.77 11.29
C GLU A 168 11.00 -26.60 10.64
N GLY A 169 10.42 -25.92 9.65
CA GLY A 169 11.03 -24.77 8.97
C GLY A 169 11.97 -25.11 7.81
N LYS A 170 12.03 -26.38 7.37
CA LYS A 170 12.82 -26.75 6.19
C LYS A 170 12.14 -26.26 4.92
N LEU A 171 12.87 -25.48 4.10
CA LEU A 171 12.43 -25.04 2.79
C LEU A 171 12.25 -26.23 1.84
N LEU A 172 11.07 -26.38 1.25
CA LEU A 172 10.76 -27.42 0.27
C LEU A 172 10.71 -26.88 -1.15
N ARG A 173 10.01 -25.75 -1.34
CA ARG A 173 9.82 -25.17 -2.65
C ARG A 173 9.60 -23.67 -2.57
N ARG A 174 10.03 -22.96 -3.62
CA ARG A 174 9.70 -21.55 -3.83
C ARG A 174 9.30 -21.37 -5.29
N LEU A 175 8.24 -20.63 -5.53
CA LEU A 175 7.77 -20.29 -6.88
C LEU A 175 7.07 -18.94 -6.87
N LYS A 176 6.86 -18.39 -8.06
CA LYS A 176 6.11 -17.16 -8.27
C LYS A 176 4.72 -17.52 -8.80
N VAL A 177 3.68 -16.96 -8.21
CA VAL A 177 2.30 -17.09 -8.66
C VAL A 177 1.85 -15.74 -9.20
N LEU A 178 1.44 -15.71 -10.45
CA LEU A 178 1.01 -14.47 -11.09
C LEU A 178 -0.33 -13.99 -10.51
N ALA A 179 -0.57 -12.69 -10.64
CA ALA A 179 -1.83 -12.05 -10.28
C ALA A 179 -3.03 -12.77 -10.91
N GLY A 180 -4.04 -13.10 -10.11
CA GLY A 180 -5.26 -13.80 -10.56
C GLY A 180 -5.07 -15.28 -10.95
N HIS A 181 -3.90 -15.89 -10.73
CA HIS A 181 -3.60 -17.26 -11.14
C HIS A 181 -3.66 -18.24 -9.98
N ARG A 182 -3.91 -19.49 -10.36
CA ARG A 182 -3.92 -20.65 -9.47
C ARG A 182 -2.67 -21.50 -9.73
N GLU A 183 -2.02 -21.92 -8.64
CA GLU A 183 -0.91 -22.88 -8.67
C GLU A 183 -1.18 -24.08 -7.78
N VAL A 184 -0.57 -25.20 -8.10
CA VAL A 184 -0.70 -26.45 -7.35
C VAL A 184 0.69 -26.98 -7.02
N MET A 185 0.94 -27.19 -5.74
CA MET A 185 2.16 -27.81 -5.24
C MET A 185 1.86 -29.23 -4.74
N LYS A 186 2.48 -30.23 -5.34
CA LYS A 186 2.40 -31.61 -4.85
C LYS A 186 3.45 -31.85 -3.78
N VAL A 187 3.04 -32.46 -2.67
CA VAL A 187 3.92 -32.91 -1.60
C VAL A 187 3.95 -34.44 -1.55
N GLN A 188 5.09 -34.98 -1.08
CA GLN A 188 5.31 -36.44 -1.09
C GLN A 188 4.71 -37.13 0.14
N THR A 189 4.63 -36.42 1.25
CA THR A 189 4.15 -36.95 2.53
C THR A 189 2.97 -36.16 3.05
N GLY A 190 2.03 -36.82 3.72
CA GLY A 190 1.01 -36.15 4.52
C GLY A 190 1.66 -35.49 5.75
N GLY A 191 1.01 -34.48 6.28
CA GLY A 191 1.48 -33.75 7.45
C GLY A 191 1.17 -32.26 7.40
N ALA A 192 1.69 -31.52 8.37
CA ALA A 192 1.53 -30.08 8.46
C ALA A 192 2.64 -29.36 7.69
N TYR A 193 2.24 -28.36 6.93
CA TYR A 193 3.13 -27.50 6.13
C TYR A 193 2.85 -26.03 6.42
N ILE A 194 3.85 -25.20 6.19
CA ILE A 194 3.73 -23.73 6.27
C ILE A 194 3.89 -23.20 4.85
N VAL A 195 2.89 -22.47 4.39
CA VAL A 195 2.89 -21.76 3.11
C VAL A 195 3.04 -20.28 3.40
N HIS A 196 4.14 -19.69 2.98
CA HIS A 196 4.42 -18.28 3.11
C HIS A 196 4.24 -17.62 1.73
N LEU A 197 3.34 -16.66 1.66
CA LEU A 197 3.03 -15.89 0.47
C LEU A 197 3.49 -14.45 0.71
N GLN A 198 4.30 -13.94 -0.19
CA GLN A 198 4.88 -12.61 -0.07
C GLN A 198 4.85 -11.89 -1.40
N ASN A 199 4.35 -10.66 -1.39
CA ASN A 199 4.56 -9.68 -2.44
C ASN A 199 5.11 -8.37 -1.82
N ALA A 200 5.08 -7.27 -2.56
CA ALA A 200 5.58 -5.98 -2.07
C ALA A 200 4.75 -5.44 -0.88
N PHE A 201 3.51 -5.93 -0.66
CA PHE A 201 2.55 -5.38 0.29
C PHE A 201 1.96 -6.39 1.24
N THR A 202 1.96 -7.68 0.89
CA THR A 202 1.41 -8.76 1.70
C THR A 202 2.49 -9.71 2.16
N ASN A 203 2.32 -10.22 3.38
CA ASN A 203 3.22 -11.18 3.99
C ASN A 203 2.35 -12.16 4.79
N ASP A 204 1.75 -13.13 4.07
CA ASP A 204 0.77 -14.05 4.64
C ASP A 204 1.41 -15.39 4.96
N VAL A 205 1.01 -15.99 6.08
CA VAL A 205 1.49 -17.29 6.52
C VAL A 205 0.30 -18.19 6.81
N HIS A 206 0.17 -19.26 6.05
CA HIS A 206 -0.86 -20.26 6.22
C HIS A 206 -0.27 -21.58 6.72
N LYS A 207 -0.86 -22.15 7.76
CA LYS A 207 -0.60 -23.52 8.16
C LYS A 207 -1.64 -24.42 7.53
N VAL A 208 -1.21 -25.38 6.73
CA VAL A 208 -2.07 -26.35 6.03
C VAL A 208 -1.81 -27.76 6.48
N LEU A 209 -2.85 -28.56 6.54
CA LEU A 209 -2.78 -29.99 6.81
C LEU A 209 -3.04 -30.76 5.53
N VAL A 210 -2.10 -31.58 5.13
CA VAL A 210 -2.19 -32.47 3.97
C VAL A 210 -2.47 -33.88 4.44
N GLU A 211 -3.49 -34.51 3.87
CA GLU A 211 -3.88 -35.87 4.24
C GLU A 211 -2.84 -36.91 3.77
N TYR A 212 -2.84 -38.05 4.47
CA TYR A 212 -1.94 -39.18 4.17
C TYR A 212 -2.39 -39.99 2.95
#